data_a674ca19028695774a29c49ae685306e
#
_entry.id   a674ca19028695774a29c49ae685306e
#
_cell.length_a   1.000
_cell.length_b   1.000
_cell.length_c   1.000
_cell.angle_alpha   90.00
_cell.angle_beta   90.00
_cell.angle_gamma   90.00
#
_symmetry.space_group_name_H-M   'P 1'
#
loop_
_entity.id
_entity.type
_entity.pdbx_description
1 polymer ?
#
loop_
_entity_poly.entity_id
_entity_poly.type
_entity_poly.pdbx_seq_one_letter_code
_entity_poly.pdbx_strand_id
1 'polypeptide(L)'
;MTGKETEYIRQAVESGKISGNGEFTHRCQAFFEQRYGFKKCLLTTSGTDALEMAAILTGVGPGDEVIVPSYTFVSTALAFIRCGAKVVFADSRDDEPNIDVSKLESLITPRTKVIVPVHYAGCACDMDAIMAIANRHNLLVVEDAAQAVDSWYLGLGGRCRCAKELANSTVDLNLKPTPKPLGSIGHLGCFSFHETKNIISGEGGMLTINDEKFVRRAEIIWEKGTNRAEFFRGEVNKYGWVDIGSSFLPTEIVSAFLWAQLENLDEIQTERKRLWQNYWNFFADNFKFQVSDCGLQGADSGIRLPKVPDYATNNAHMFYLLFPDFAKRSDFIAKMRARDILTVFHYLPLHSSEYYKAQHDGRELPNCDRYADTLVRLPLYYGLAPDQDKVFAAIRESLG
;
A
#
# COMPACT_ATOMS: atom_id res chain seq x y z
N MET A 1 17.55 8.46 8.44
CA MET A 1 17.56 8.20 9.90
C MET A 1 17.20 9.49 10.62
N THR A 2 16.54 9.40 11.78
CA THR A 2 16.10 10.57 12.58
C THR A 2 17.05 10.87 13.76
N GLY A 3 17.95 9.94 14.06
CA GLY A 3 19.02 10.10 15.08
C GLY A 3 18.74 9.45 16.42
N LYS A 4 17.50 9.00 16.70
CA LYS A 4 17.14 8.36 17.97
C LYS A 4 17.02 6.83 17.89
N GLU A 5 17.18 6.24 16.72
CA GLU A 5 16.97 4.80 16.51
C GLU A 5 17.84 3.94 17.45
N THR A 6 19.15 4.22 17.52
CA THR A 6 20.07 3.47 18.38
C THR A 6 19.83 3.70 19.88
N GLU A 7 19.35 4.89 20.25
CA GLU A 7 19.00 5.22 21.63
C GLU A 7 17.80 4.39 22.09
N TYR A 8 16.73 4.31 21.30
CA TYR A 8 15.56 3.51 21.67
C TYR A 8 15.81 2.01 21.60
N ILE A 9 16.66 1.53 20.66
CA ILE A 9 17.13 0.15 20.68
C ILE A 9 17.88 -0.15 21.99
N ARG A 10 18.76 0.73 22.46
CA ARG A 10 19.47 0.58 23.72
C ARG A 10 18.49 0.48 24.90
N GLN A 11 17.47 1.35 24.95
CA GLN A 11 16.43 1.30 25.98
C GLN A 11 15.65 -0.03 25.94
N ALA A 12 15.30 -0.53 24.75
CA ALA A 12 14.64 -1.83 24.62
C ALA A 12 15.50 -2.96 25.19
N VAL A 13 16.81 -2.95 24.91
CA VAL A 13 17.75 -3.95 25.44
C VAL A 13 17.89 -3.84 26.97
N GLU A 14 18.06 -2.63 27.51
CA GLU A 14 18.21 -2.37 28.95
C GLU A 14 16.94 -2.73 29.74
N SER A 15 15.75 -2.67 29.11
CA SER A 15 14.49 -3.10 29.75
C SER A 15 14.46 -4.60 30.10
N GLY A 16 15.34 -5.41 29.47
CA GLY A 16 15.35 -6.86 29.62
C GLY A 16 14.25 -7.58 28.86
N LYS A 17 13.29 -6.86 28.22
CA LYS A 17 12.22 -7.44 27.38
C LYS A 17 12.47 -7.08 25.92
N ILE A 18 13.12 -7.98 25.20
CA ILE A 18 13.45 -7.81 23.78
C ILE A 18 12.51 -8.57 22.84
N SER A 19 11.66 -9.47 23.36
CA SER A 19 10.60 -10.15 22.59
C SER A 19 9.46 -9.19 22.31
N GLY A 20 8.65 -9.50 21.31
CA GLY A 20 7.53 -8.65 20.90
C GLY A 20 6.45 -8.43 21.97
N ASN A 21 5.53 -7.54 21.68
CA ASN A 21 4.44 -7.10 22.54
C ASN A 21 4.93 -6.46 23.86
N GLY A 22 5.95 -5.61 23.75
CA GLY A 22 6.48 -4.82 24.86
C GLY A 22 6.11 -3.33 24.71
N GLU A 23 6.89 -2.50 25.40
CA GLU A 23 6.59 -1.07 25.51
C GLU A 23 6.60 -0.34 24.15
N PHE A 24 7.63 -0.56 23.32
CA PHE A 24 7.74 0.09 22.02
C PHE A 24 6.69 -0.42 21.04
N THR A 25 6.36 -1.72 21.09
CA THR A 25 5.23 -2.27 20.32
C THR A 25 3.93 -1.53 20.67
N HIS A 26 3.62 -1.37 21.95
CA HIS A 26 2.41 -0.68 22.40
C HIS A 26 2.42 0.81 22.04
N ARG A 27 3.57 1.50 22.15
CA ARG A 27 3.71 2.90 21.75
C ARG A 27 3.39 3.09 20.26
N CYS A 28 3.97 2.24 19.41
CA CYS A 28 3.72 2.31 17.96
C CYS A 28 2.25 2.04 17.63
N GLN A 29 1.65 0.99 18.21
CA GLN A 29 0.24 0.68 18.00
C GLN A 29 -0.67 1.83 18.44
N ALA A 30 -0.47 2.34 19.65
CA ALA A 30 -1.23 3.47 20.18
C ALA A 30 -1.07 4.75 19.34
N PHE A 31 0.13 5.01 18.81
CA PHE A 31 0.37 6.13 17.91
C PHE A 31 -0.56 6.07 16.67
N PHE A 32 -0.61 4.91 16.00
CA PHE A 32 -1.45 4.74 14.82
C PHE A 32 -2.95 4.79 15.17
N GLU A 33 -3.37 4.16 16.26
CA GLU A 33 -4.75 4.19 16.76
C GLU A 33 -5.19 5.62 17.07
N GLN A 34 -4.37 6.40 17.76
CA GLN A 34 -4.69 7.79 18.14
C GLN A 34 -4.62 8.77 16.97
N ARG A 35 -3.57 8.66 16.13
CA ARG A 35 -3.36 9.61 15.03
C ARG A 35 -4.36 9.45 13.90
N TYR A 36 -4.69 8.20 13.56
CA TYR A 36 -5.51 7.89 12.40
C TYR A 36 -6.91 7.37 12.75
N GLY A 37 -7.18 7.15 14.02
CA GLY A 37 -8.48 6.63 14.47
C GLY A 37 -8.71 5.16 14.10
N PHE A 38 -7.64 4.37 13.86
CA PHE A 38 -7.78 2.94 13.68
C PHE A 38 -8.33 2.29 14.94
N LYS A 39 -9.27 1.35 14.80
CA LYS A 39 -9.88 0.70 15.97
C LYS A 39 -8.89 -0.19 16.71
N LYS A 40 -8.06 -0.92 15.96
CA LYS A 40 -7.04 -1.80 16.50
C LYS A 40 -5.89 -1.93 15.52
N CYS A 41 -4.66 -1.82 16.04
CA CYS A 41 -3.43 -2.06 15.30
C CYS A 41 -2.64 -3.22 15.92
N LEU A 42 -2.09 -4.09 15.08
CA LEU A 42 -1.15 -5.13 15.50
C LEU A 42 0.11 -5.03 14.63
N LEU A 43 1.27 -4.73 15.24
CA LEU A 43 2.54 -4.72 14.52
C LEU A 43 2.91 -6.15 14.08
N THR A 44 3.48 -6.28 12.90
CA THR A 44 3.94 -7.55 12.34
C THR A 44 5.40 -7.49 11.93
N THR A 45 6.04 -8.65 11.77
CA THR A 45 7.45 -8.74 11.36
C THR A 45 7.70 -8.25 9.95
N SER A 46 6.66 -8.19 9.11
CA SER A 46 6.71 -7.62 7.75
C SER A 46 5.32 -7.20 7.27
N GLY A 47 5.25 -6.41 6.19
CA GLY A 47 3.98 -6.16 5.49
C GLY A 47 3.38 -7.43 4.90
N THR A 48 4.21 -8.40 4.53
CA THR A 48 3.79 -9.72 4.08
C THR A 48 3.03 -10.46 5.17
N ASP A 49 3.53 -10.43 6.40
CA ASP A 49 2.86 -11.06 7.55
C ASP A 49 1.53 -10.39 7.88
N ALA A 50 1.42 -9.06 7.71
CA ALA A 50 0.14 -8.37 7.85
C ALA A 50 -0.89 -8.88 6.83
N LEU A 51 -0.49 -9.07 5.57
CA LEU A 51 -1.33 -9.65 4.51
C LEU A 51 -1.68 -11.12 4.80
N GLU A 52 -0.73 -11.91 5.28
CA GLU A 52 -0.97 -13.31 5.66
C GLU A 52 -1.96 -13.43 6.83
N MET A 53 -1.81 -12.58 7.85
CA MET A 53 -2.80 -12.50 8.94
C MET A 53 -4.18 -12.10 8.41
N ALA A 54 -4.24 -11.11 7.52
CA ALA A 54 -5.51 -10.71 6.90
C ALA A 54 -6.13 -11.85 6.11
N ALA A 55 -5.36 -12.59 5.31
CA ALA A 55 -5.84 -13.75 4.56
C ALA A 55 -6.42 -14.82 5.49
N ILE A 56 -5.72 -15.17 6.57
CA ILE A 56 -6.22 -16.14 7.57
C ILE A 56 -7.52 -15.64 8.23
N LEU A 57 -7.59 -14.34 8.55
CA LEU A 57 -8.78 -13.74 9.18
C LEU A 57 -9.99 -13.77 8.28
N THR A 58 -9.83 -13.58 6.96
CA THR A 58 -10.94 -13.67 6.01
C THR A 58 -11.54 -15.05 5.90
N GLY A 59 -10.81 -16.08 6.34
CA GLY A 59 -11.24 -17.47 6.29
C GLY A 59 -11.27 -18.08 4.89
N VAL A 60 -10.57 -17.48 3.91
CA VAL A 60 -10.46 -18.03 2.56
C VAL A 60 -9.69 -19.35 2.56
N GLY A 61 -10.07 -20.24 1.65
CA GLY A 61 -9.45 -21.56 1.50
C GLY A 61 -9.61 -22.13 0.11
N PRO A 62 -9.32 -23.45 -0.06
CA PRO A 62 -9.47 -24.13 -1.33
C PRO A 62 -10.90 -24.00 -1.89
N GLY A 63 -11.01 -23.57 -3.13
CA GLY A 63 -12.28 -23.33 -3.83
C GLY A 63 -12.77 -21.90 -3.79
N ASP A 64 -12.26 -21.06 -2.88
CA ASP A 64 -12.56 -19.63 -2.83
C ASP A 64 -11.72 -18.82 -3.82
N GLU A 65 -12.24 -17.68 -4.24
CA GLU A 65 -11.58 -16.75 -5.14
C GLU A 65 -11.34 -15.39 -4.46
N VAL A 66 -10.16 -14.81 -4.74
CA VAL A 66 -9.75 -13.48 -4.24
C VAL A 66 -9.35 -12.60 -5.42
N ILE A 67 -9.95 -11.42 -5.53
CA ILE A 67 -9.63 -10.46 -6.59
C ILE A 67 -8.49 -9.55 -6.14
N VAL A 68 -7.41 -9.51 -6.92
CA VAL A 68 -6.16 -8.76 -6.65
C VAL A 68 -5.72 -8.06 -7.93
N PRO A 69 -5.23 -6.79 -7.89
CA PRO A 69 -4.63 -6.19 -9.08
C PRO A 69 -3.38 -6.99 -9.49
N SER A 70 -3.15 -7.12 -10.80
CA SER A 70 -1.97 -7.85 -11.28
C SER A 70 -0.68 -7.04 -11.17
N TYR A 71 -0.76 -5.72 -11.26
CA TYR A 71 0.40 -4.83 -11.13
C TYR A 71 0.64 -4.47 -9.66
N THR A 72 1.18 -5.41 -8.90
CA THR A 72 1.47 -5.28 -7.47
C THR A 72 2.67 -6.12 -7.06
N PHE A 73 3.10 -5.99 -5.81
CA PHE A 73 4.10 -6.87 -5.22
C PHE A 73 3.51 -8.26 -4.94
N VAL A 74 4.35 -9.28 -5.03
CA VAL A 74 3.92 -10.70 -4.92
C VAL A 74 3.18 -11.01 -3.62
N SER A 75 3.51 -10.35 -2.52
CA SER A 75 2.92 -10.61 -1.20
C SER A 75 1.41 -10.41 -1.18
N THR A 76 0.89 -9.45 -1.97
CA THR A 76 -0.54 -9.17 -2.07
C THR A 76 -1.35 -10.40 -2.53
N ALA A 77 -0.81 -11.15 -3.49
CA ALA A 77 -1.44 -12.39 -3.99
C ALA A 77 -1.04 -13.61 -3.16
N LEU A 78 0.26 -13.72 -2.81
CA LEU A 78 0.85 -14.88 -2.15
C LEU A 78 0.17 -15.20 -0.82
N ALA A 79 -0.19 -14.19 -0.03
CA ALA A 79 -0.86 -14.37 1.26
C ALA A 79 -2.13 -15.22 1.14
N PHE A 80 -2.94 -14.97 0.13
CA PHE A 80 -4.20 -15.71 -0.11
C PHE A 80 -3.96 -17.07 -0.77
N ILE A 81 -2.96 -17.16 -1.68
CA ILE A 81 -2.56 -18.42 -2.29
C ILE A 81 -2.09 -19.43 -1.21
N ARG A 82 -1.36 -18.96 -0.19
CA ARG A 82 -0.94 -19.80 0.94
C ARG A 82 -2.09 -20.36 1.76
N CYS A 83 -3.23 -19.67 1.80
CA CYS A 83 -4.47 -20.18 2.37
C CYS A 83 -5.21 -21.16 1.44
N GLY A 84 -4.75 -21.37 0.20
CA GLY A 84 -5.35 -22.25 -0.79
C GLY A 84 -6.38 -21.58 -1.70
N ALA A 85 -6.59 -20.28 -1.57
CA ALA A 85 -7.50 -19.54 -2.44
C ALA A 85 -6.94 -19.36 -3.86
N LYS A 86 -7.80 -19.30 -4.86
CA LYS A 86 -7.46 -18.92 -6.23
C LYS A 86 -7.47 -17.40 -6.36
N VAL A 87 -6.38 -16.83 -6.88
CA VAL A 87 -6.33 -15.40 -7.19
C VAL A 87 -6.93 -15.14 -8.59
N VAL A 88 -7.82 -14.18 -8.67
CA VAL A 88 -8.39 -13.64 -9.91
C VAL A 88 -7.79 -12.26 -10.13
N PHE A 89 -6.94 -12.12 -11.14
CA PHE A 89 -6.25 -10.87 -11.38
C PHE A 89 -7.15 -9.84 -12.06
N ALA A 90 -7.16 -8.61 -11.52
CA ALA A 90 -7.78 -7.44 -12.12
C ALA A 90 -6.74 -6.59 -12.86
N ASP A 91 -7.17 -5.91 -13.91
CA ASP A 91 -6.36 -4.92 -14.62
C ASP A 91 -6.26 -3.61 -13.84
N SER A 92 -5.27 -2.81 -14.17
CA SER A 92 -5.11 -1.44 -13.67
C SER A 92 -5.91 -0.45 -14.50
N ARG A 93 -6.13 0.75 -13.96
CA ARG A 93 -6.67 1.88 -14.70
C ARG A 93 -5.70 2.33 -15.82
N ASP A 94 -6.22 3.03 -16.82
CA ASP A 94 -5.38 3.58 -17.89
C ASP A 94 -4.52 4.77 -17.43
N ASP A 95 -5.03 5.55 -16.50
CA ASP A 95 -4.44 6.82 -16.07
C ASP A 95 -3.57 6.72 -14.82
N GLU A 96 -3.71 5.66 -14.02
CA GLU A 96 -2.95 5.37 -12.81
C GLU A 96 -2.86 3.86 -12.55
N PRO A 97 -1.81 3.37 -11.85
CA PRO A 97 -1.63 1.93 -11.65
C PRO A 97 -2.60 1.24 -10.68
N ASN A 98 -3.53 1.96 -10.05
CA ASN A 98 -4.54 1.37 -9.18
C ASN A 98 -5.52 0.47 -9.94
N ILE A 99 -6.21 -0.41 -9.22
CA ILE A 99 -7.20 -1.35 -9.78
C ILE A 99 -8.30 -0.63 -10.57
N ASP A 100 -8.66 -1.15 -11.76
CA ASP A 100 -9.78 -0.65 -12.56
C ASP A 100 -11.12 -1.13 -12.00
N VAL A 101 -11.74 -0.28 -11.19
CA VAL A 101 -13.02 -0.59 -10.54
C VAL A 101 -14.15 -0.80 -11.55
N SER A 102 -14.08 -0.19 -12.75
CA SER A 102 -15.12 -0.33 -13.76
C SER A 102 -15.29 -1.77 -14.30
N LYS A 103 -14.23 -2.56 -14.19
CA LYS A 103 -14.21 -3.98 -14.60
C LYS A 103 -14.39 -4.95 -13.43
N LEU A 104 -14.34 -4.45 -12.18
CA LEU A 104 -14.25 -5.29 -10.98
C LEU A 104 -15.45 -6.23 -10.85
N GLU A 105 -16.66 -5.73 -11.09
CA GLU A 105 -17.89 -6.50 -10.92
C GLU A 105 -17.98 -7.70 -11.88
N SER A 106 -17.40 -7.59 -13.08
CA SER A 106 -17.33 -8.69 -14.05
C SER A 106 -16.42 -9.84 -13.65
N LEU A 107 -15.56 -9.65 -12.63
CA LEU A 107 -14.66 -10.65 -12.09
C LEU A 107 -15.28 -11.47 -10.95
N ILE A 108 -16.43 -11.01 -10.44
CA ILE A 108 -17.08 -11.64 -9.28
C ILE A 108 -17.81 -12.90 -9.70
N THR A 109 -17.56 -13.97 -8.98
CA THR A 109 -18.26 -15.27 -9.10
C THR A 109 -18.86 -15.67 -7.75
N PRO A 110 -19.70 -16.70 -7.67
CA PRO A 110 -20.17 -17.23 -6.38
C PRO A 110 -19.06 -17.70 -5.43
N ARG A 111 -17.85 -17.90 -5.93
CA ARG A 111 -16.68 -18.29 -5.14
C ARG A 111 -15.86 -17.10 -4.63
N THR A 112 -16.10 -15.91 -5.15
CA THR A 112 -15.38 -14.71 -4.71
C THR A 112 -15.71 -14.39 -3.26
N LYS A 113 -14.68 -14.16 -2.43
CA LYS A 113 -14.79 -13.85 -1.01
C LYS A 113 -14.18 -12.51 -0.63
N VAL A 114 -13.09 -12.12 -1.31
CA VAL A 114 -12.28 -10.98 -0.93
C VAL A 114 -11.90 -10.16 -2.15
N ILE A 115 -11.89 -8.84 -1.99
CA ILE A 115 -11.24 -7.88 -2.90
C ILE A 115 -10.07 -7.26 -2.16
N VAL A 116 -8.89 -7.20 -2.82
CA VAL A 116 -7.68 -6.64 -2.24
C VAL A 116 -7.22 -5.44 -3.10
N PRO A 117 -7.73 -4.22 -2.87
CA PRO A 117 -7.18 -3.04 -3.50
C PRO A 117 -5.77 -2.75 -2.98
N VAL A 118 -4.88 -2.33 -3.86
CA VAL A 118 -3.53 -1.87 -3.53
C VAL A 118 -3.46 -0.37 -3.77
N HIS A 119 -3.10 0.40 -2.75
CA HIS A 119 -2.95 1.86 -2.86
C HIS A 119 -1.59 2.20 -3.44
N TYR A 120 -1.47 2.08 -4.76
CA TYR A 120 -0.21 2.25 -5.47
C TYR A 120 0.36 3.67 -5.30
N ALA A 121 1.65 3.76 -5.07
CA ALA A 121 2.39 5.00 -4.80
C ALA A 121 1.83 5.82 -3.61
N GLY A 122 1.06 5.18 -2.73
CA GLY A 122 0.38 5.84 -1.61
C GLY A 122 -0.86 6.63 -2.03
N CYS A 123 -1.33 6.48 -3.27
CA CYS A 123 -2.57 7.09 -3.76
C CYS A 123 -3.74 6.13 -3.59
N ALA A 124 -4.88 6.64 -3.11
CA ALA A 124 -6.07 5.83 -2.88
C ALA A 124 -6.63 5.21 -4.16
N CYS A 125 -7.08 3.95 -4.08
CA CYS A 125 -8.09 3.42 -5.00
C CYS A 125 -9.43 4.15 -4.80
N ASP A 126 -10.35 4.02 -5.75
CA ASP A 126 -11.74 4.49 -5.58
C ASP A 126 -12.46 3.59 -4.56
N MET A 127 -12.27 3.91 -3.29
CA MET A 127 -12.76 3.09 -2.19
C MET A 127 -14.29 3.14 -2.04
N ASP A 128 -14.93 4.23 -2.42
CA ASP A 128 -16.41 4.31 -2.37
C ASP A 128 -17.01 3.31 -3.35
N ALA A 129 -16.49 3.23 -4.58
CA ALA A 129 -16.96 2.27 -5.57
C ALA A 129 -16.61 0.82 -5.19
N ILE A 130 -15.38 0.57 -4.69
CA ILE A 130 -14.97 -0.77 -4.24
C ILE A 130 -15.86 -1.25 -3.10
N MET A 131 -16.10 -0.42 -2.08
CA MET A 131 -16.94 -0.79 -0.94
C MET A 131 -18.40 -0.97 -1.34
N ALA A 132 -18.92 -0.18 -2.28
CA ALA A 132 -20.26 -0.36 -2.82
C ALA A 132 -20.43 -1.71 -3.52
N ILE A 133 -19.46 -2.12 -4.34
CA ILE A 133 -19.43 -3.44 -4.98
C ILE A 133 -19.32 -4.54 -3.92
N ALA A 134 -18.37 -4.44 -3.00
CA ALA A 134 -18.16 -5.43 -1.95
C ALA A 134 -19.42 -5.66 -1.10
N ASN A 135 -20.11 -4.58 -0.72
CA ASN A 135 -21.35 -4.65 0.05
C ASN A 135 -22.50 -5.33 -0.72
N ARG A 136 -22.66 -5.04 -2.04
CA ARG A 136 -23.68 -5.70 -2.86
C ARG A 136 -23.49 -7.21 -2.95
N HIS A 137 -22.24 -7.64 -2.99
CA HIS A 137 -21.88 -9.05 -3.15
C HIS A 137 -21.47 -9.75 -1.86
N ASN A 138 -21.59 -9.08 -0.71
CA ASN A 138 -21.20 -9.58 0.61
C ASN A 138 -19.74 -10.06 0.66
N LEU A 139 -18.82 -9.27 0.07
CA LEU A 139 -17.40 -9.56 0.01
C LEU A 139 -16.64 -8.80 1.10
N LEU A 140 -15.53 -9.37 1.56
CA LEU A 140 -14.58 -8.67 2.42
C LEU A 140 -13.63 -7.82 1.57
N VAL A 141 -13.15 -6.71 2.15
CA VAL A 141 -12.15 -5.85 1.55
C VAL A 141 -10.93 -5.80 2.48
N VAL A 142 -9.76 -6.14 1.93
CA VAL A 142 -8.46 -6.04 2.60
C VAL A 142 -7.64 -5.00 1.84
N GLU A 143 -7.37 -3.84 2.45
CA GLU A 143 -6.55 -2.81 1.84
C GLU A 143 -5.07 -3.18 1.94
N ASP A 144 -4.38 -3.38 0.81
CA ASP A 144 -2.92 -3.35 0.78
C ASP A 144 -2.46 -1.89 0.79
N ALA A 145 -2.23 -1.40 2.00
CA ALA A 145 -1.78 -0.05 2.31
C ALA A 145 -0.25 0.03 2.53
N ALA A 146 0.52 -0.96 2.01
CA ALA A 146 1.96 -1.06 2.21
C ALA A 146 2.75 0.18 1.75
N GLN A 147 2.17 1.05 0.94
CA GLN A 147 2.76 2.31 0.46
C GLN A 147 2.02 3.55 0.99
N ALA A 148 1.04 3.39 1.90
CA ALA A 148 0.00 4.39 2.15
C ALA A 148 0.03 5.03 3.55
N VAL A 149 1.12 4.91 4.31
CA VAL A 149 1.27 5.63 5.58
C VAL A 149 1.10 7.14 5.34
N ASP A 150 0.27 7.81 6.13
CA ASP A 150 -0.07 9.24 6.02
C ASP A 150 -0.75 9.62 4.70
N SER A 151 -1.48 8.68 4.09
CA SER A 151 -2.35 8.92 2.94
C SER A 151 -3.82 8.88 3.33
N TRP A 152 -4.63 9.66 2.60
CA TRP A 152 -6.03 9.85 2.92
C TRP A 152 -6.91 9.70 1.67
N TYR A 153 -8.06 9.09 1.85
CA TYR A 153 -9.16 9.11 0.91
C TYR A 153 -10.09 10.27 1.24
N LEU A 154 -10.30 11.15 0.27
CA LEU A 154 -11.10 12.37 0.45
C LEU A 154 -12.58 12.17 0.12
N GLY A 155 -12.92 11.02 -0.48
CA GLY A 155 -14.25 10.74 -1.00
C GLY A 155 -14.56 11.48 -2.30
N LEU A 156 -15.51 10.99 -3.05
CA LEU A 156 -15.90 11.58 -4.34
C LEU A 156 -16.88 12.76 -4.22
N GLY A 157 -17.31 13.12 -3.00
CA GLY A 157 -18.23 14.24 -2.78
C GLY A 157 -19.47 14.21 -3.69
N GLY A 158 -19.99 13.03 -4.02
CA GLY A 158 -21.09 12.85 -4.94
C GLY A 158 -20.70 12.96 -6.44
N ARG A 159 -19.43 13.11 -6.78
CA ARG A 159 -18.95 13.22 -8.19
C ARG A 159 -18.47 11.91 -8.79
N CYS A 160 -19.00 10.78 -8.35
CA CYS A 160 -18.71 9.50 -9.03
C CYS A 160 -19.20 9.55 -10.47
N ARG A 161 -18.30 9.48 -11.45
CA ARG A 161 -18.67 9.35 -12.87
C ARG A 161 -19.43 8.05 -13.19
N CYS A 162 -19.36 7.05 -12.30
CA CYS A 162 -20.18 5.83 -12.35
C CYS A 162 -21.58 6.05 -11.76
N ALA A 163 -21.88 7.21 -11.17
CA ALA A 163 -23.14 7.50 -10.47
C ALA A 163 -24.35 7.70 -11.39
N LYS A 164 -24.25 7.49 -12.72
CA LYS A 164 -25.45 7.40 -13.58
C LYS A 164 -26.37 6.24 -13.21
N GLU A 165 -25.86 5.24 -12.47
CA GLU A 165 -26.65 4.09 -12.02
C GLU A 165 -27.05 4.17 -10.54
N LEU A 166 -26.44 5.05 -9.74
CA LEU A 166 -26.76 5.25 -8.32
C LEU A 166 -27.80 6.37 -8.06
N ALA A 167 -28.52 6.80 -9.09
CA ALA A 167 -29.48 7.92 -9.06
C ALA A 167 -30.68 7.74 -8.10
N ASN A 168 -30.73 6.65 -7.33
CA ASN A 168 -31.81 6.37 -6.36
C ASN A 168 -31.35 6.41 -4.89
N SER A 169 -30.12 6.81 -4.57
CA SER A 169 -29.69 6.98 -3.20
C SER A 169 -29.71 8.46 -2.82
N THR A 170 -30.50 8.81 -1.81
CA THR A 170 -30.57 10.15 -1.19
C THR A 170 -29.29 10.43 -0.41
N VAL A 171 -28.18 10.70 -1.13
CA VAL A 171 -26.96 11.21 -0.51
C VAL A 171 -27.07 12.73 -0.46
N ASP A 172 -26.97 13.31 0.73
CA ASP A 172 -26.94 14.76 0.89
C ASP A 172 -25.64 15.32 0.27
N LEU A 173 -25.76 15.91 -0.89
CA LEU A 173 -24.67 16.48 -1.68
C LEU A 173 -23.96 17.68 -1.03
N ASN A 174 -24.44 18.15 0.12
CA ASN A 174 -23.88 19.28 0.85
C ASN A 174 -22.89 18.88 1.96
N LEU A 175 -22.81 17.60 2.33
CA LEU A 175 -21.84 17.11 3.28
C LEU A 175 -20.49 16.89 2.58
N LYS A 176 -19.48 17.70 2.94
CA LYS A 176 -18.10 17.40 2.55
C LYS A 176 -17.69 16.08 3.22
N PRO A 177 -17.27 15.07 2.46
CA PRO A 177 -16.86 13.81 3.07
C PRO A 177 -15.70 14.05 4.04
N THR A 178 -15.75 13.44 5.21
CA THR A 178 -14.62 13.48 6.16
C THR A 178 -13.50 12.62 5.58
N PRO A 179 -12.27 13.16 5.44
CA PRO A 179 -11.14 12.38 4.99
C PRO A 179 -10.93 11.12 5.84
N LYS A 180 -10.71 9.98 5.21
CA LYS A 180 -10.44 8.70 5.87
C LYS A 180 -8.99 8.29 5.61
N PRO A 181 -8.20 7.90 6.62
CA PRO A 181 -6.88 7.38 6.38
C PRO A 181 -6.96 6.06 5.61
N LEU A 182 -6.05 5.84 4.67
CA LEU A 182 -5.96 4.56 3.96
C LEU A 182 -5.62 3.44 4.95
N GLY A 183 -6.16 2.26 4.70
CA GLY A 183 -6.10 1.13 5.64
C GLY A 183 -7.22 1.13 6.70
N SER A 184 -8.13 2.15 6.70
CA SER A 184 -9.27 2.23 7.62
C SER A 184 -10.64 2.04 6.97
N ILE A 185 -10.70 1.85 5.67
CA ILE A 185 -11.95 1.88 4.89
C ILE A 185 -12.48 0.47 4.64
N GLY A 186 -11.60 -0.45 4.25
CA GLY A 186 -11.90 -1.88 4.17
C GLY A 186 -12.07 -2.51 5.55
N HIS A 187 -12.33 -3.81 5.59
CA HIS A 187 -12.47 -4.55 6.84
C HIS A 187 -11.13 -4.70 7.58
N LEU A 188 -10.04 -4.83 6.82
CA LEU A 188 -8.67 -4.96 7.29
C LEU A 188 -7.77 -4.09 6.41
N GLY A 189 -6.65 -3.59 6.97
CA GLY A 189 -5.62 -2.86 6.24
C GLY A 189 -4.23 -3.38 6.59
N CYS A 190 -3.33 -3.42 5.62
CA CYS A 190 -2.00 -4.00 5.77
C CYS A 190 -0.94 -2.97 5.39
N PHE A 191 -0.06 -2.62 6.32
CA PHE A 191 1.03 -1.67 6.15
C PHE A 191 2.39 -2.35 6.14
N SER A 192 3.38 -1.69 5.55
CA SER A 192 4.77 -2.13 5.53
C SER A 192 5.70 -1.01 6.03
N PHE A 193 6.68 -1.41 6.83
CA PHE A 193 7.76 -0.55 7.32
C PHE A 193 9.14 -1.03 6.83
N HIS A 194 9.15 -1.75 5.68
CA HIS A 194 10.38 -2.13 4.99
C HIS A 194 11.22 -0.88 4.67
N GLU A 195 12.55 -1.02 4.58
CA GLU A 195 13.49 0.10 4.35
C GLU A 195 13.17 0.99 3.14
N THR A 196 12.39 0.51 2.18
CA THR A 196 11.97 1.27 0.98
C THR A 196 10.72 2.14 1.21
N LYS A 197 10.09 2.07 2.38
CA LYS A 197 8.84 2.79 2.68
C LYS A 197 9.09 4.20 3.20
N ASN A 198 8.01 4.96 3.41
CA ASN A 198 8.11 6.33 3.93
C ASN A 198 8.61 6.35 5.37
N ILE A 199 8.09 5.45 6.18
CA ILE A 199 8.45 5.20 7.58
C ILE A 199 8.99 3.78 7.63
N ILE A 200 10.14 3.58 8.24
CA ILE A 200 10.93 2.37 8.11
C ILE A 200 11.29 1.75 9.46
N SER A 201 11.50 0.44 9.46
CA SER A 201 12.10 -0.29 10.59
C SER A 201 13.09 -1.39 10.12
N GLY A 202 13.59 -1.25 8.88
CA GLY A 202 14.35 -2.30 8.19
C GLY A 202 13.39 -3.31 7.57
N GLU A 203 12.86 -4.19 8.38
CA GLU A 203 11.68 -5.00 8.13
C GLU A 203 10.60 -4.66 9.17
N GLY A 204 9.34 -4.79 8.80
CA GLY A 204 8.20 -4.53 9.68
C GLY A 204 6.91 -4.33 8.91
N GLY A 205 5.81 -4.48 9.61
CA GLY A 205 4.47 -4.23 9.08
C GLY A 205 3.46 -3.99 10.19
N MET A 206 2.23 -3.80 9.79
CA MET A 206 1.11 -3.61 10.72
C MET A 206 -0.19 -4.04 10.05
N LEU A 207 -1.00 -4.80 10.77
CA LEU A 207 -2.39 -5.06 10.44
C LEU A 207 -3.26 -4.04 11.19
N THR A 208 -4.14 -3.35 10.45
CA THR A 208 -5.26 -2.58 11.02
C THR A 208 -6.54 -3.39 10.90
N ILE A 209 -7.34 -3.36 11.96
CA ILE A 209 -8.58 -4.12 12.08
C ILE A 209 -9.71 -3.11 12.23
N ASN A 210 -10.55 -2.99 11.21
CA ASN A 210 -11.61 -2.00 11.15
C ASN A 210 -13.00 -2.60 11.49
N ASP A 211 -13.16 -3.91 11.32
CA ASP A 211 -14.36 -4.66 11.72
C ASP A 211 -14.08 -5.41 13.02
N GLU A 212 -14.83 -5.06 14.07
CA GLU A 212 -14.62 -5.55 15.44
C GLU A 212 -14.70 -7.07 15.57
N LYS A 213 -15.47 -7.73 14.69
CA LYS A 213 -15.56 -9.20 14.69
C LYS A 213 -14.24 -9.93 14.53
N PHE A 214 -13.23 -9.26 13.93
CA PHE A 214 -11.90 -9.83 13.71
C PHE A 214 -10.92 -9.61 14.87
N VAL A 215 -11.16 -8.65 15.78
CA VAL A 215 -10.18 -8.21 16.79
C VAL A 215 -9.69 -9.38 17.64
N ARG A 216 -10.61 -10.12 18.26
CA ARG A 216 -10.27 -11.25 19.14
C ARG A 216 -9.45 -12.31 18.40
N ARG A 217 -9.90 -12.72 17.21
CA ARG A 217 -9.21 -13.75 16.42
C ARG A 217 -7.85 -13.27 15.92
N ALA A 218 -7.72 -11.98 15.59
CA ALA A 218 -6.46 -11.39 15.16
C ALA A 218 -5.38 -11.47 16.26
N GLU A 219 -5.72 -11.17 17.52
CA GLU A 219 -4.80 -11.31 18.65
C GLU A 219 -4.33 -12.76 18.84
N ILE A 220 -5.23 -13.73 18.65
CA ILE A 220 -4.93 -15.16 18.73
C ILE A 220 -3.97 -15.59 17.61
N ILE A 221 -4.29 -15.24 16.36
CA ILE A 221 -3.45 -15.56 15.18
C ILE A 221 -2.07 -14.92 15.33
N TRP A 222 -2.02 -13.68 15.79
CA TRP A 222 -0.80 -12.91 16.00
C TRP A 222 0.17 -13.58 16.97
N GLU A 223 -0.37 -14.18 18.05
CA GLU A 223 0.41 -14.90 19.06
C GLU A 223 0.33 -16.44 18.90
N LYS A 224 0.61 -16.95 17.71
CA LYS A 224 0.80 -18.40 17.43
C LYS A 224 -0.45 -19.25 17.62
N GLY A 225 -1.63 -18.66 17.49
CA GLY A 225 -2.90 -19.37 17.70
C GLY A 225 -3.25 -19.59 19.18
N THR A 226 -2.63 -18.83 20.10
CA THR A 226 -2.89 -18.92 21.53
C THR A 226 -3.76 -17.77 22.02
N ASN A 227 -4.61 -18.03 22.98
CA ASN A 227 -5.39 -16.97 23.66
C ASN A 227 -4.63 -16.30 24.80
N ARG A 228 -3.32 -16.12 24.66
CA ARG A 228 -2.44 -15.52 25.65
C ARG A 228 -2.82 -14.09 26.04
N ALA A 229 -3.29 -13.28 25.08
CA ALA A 229 -3.75 -11.93 25.35
C ALA A 229 -4.91 -11.91 26.35
N GLU A 230 -5.88 -12.84 26.21
CA GLU A 230 -7.00 -13.00 27.13
C GLU A 230 -6.54 -13.37 28.55
N PHE A 231 -5.50 -14.21 28.66
CA PHE A 231 -4.90 -14.56 29.95
C PHE A 231 -4.31 -13.35 30.65
N PHE A 232 -3.56 -12.52 29.95
CA PHE A 232 -2.98 -11.32 30.57
C PHE A 232 -4.02 -10.25 30.93
N ARG A 233 -5.17 -10.24 30.27
CA ARG A 233 -6.31 -9.39 30.65
C ARG A 233 -7.15 -9.99 31.79
N GLY A 234 -6.83 -11.21 32.24
CA GLY A 234 -7.60 -11.90 33.29
C GLY A 234 -8.93 -12.48 32.85
N GLU A 235 -9.19 -12.61 31.54
CA GLU A 235 -10.42 -13.15 30.97
C GLU A 235 -10.46 -14.68 31.04
N VAL A 236 -9.29 -15.33 31.07
CA VAL A 236 -9.15 -16.78 31.23
C VAL A 236 -8.10 -17.12 32.28
N ASN A 237 -8.26 -18.24 33.00
CA ASN A 237 -7.34 -18.68 34.06
C ASN A 237 -6.05 -19.29 33.52
N LYS A 238 -6.04 -19.77 32.29
CA LYS A 238 -4.89 -20.34 31.59
C LYS A 238 -5.04 -20.06 30.10
N TYR A 239 -3.90 -19.88 29.40
CA TYR A 239 -3.93 -19.82 27.95
C TYR A 239 -3.51 -21.16 27.33
N GLY A 240 -3.97 -21.39 26.12
CA GLY A 240 -3.68 -22.60 25.35
C GLY A 240 -3.69 -22.33 23.86
N TRP A 241 -3.46 -23.38 23.09
CA TRP A 241 -3.59 -23.36 21.65
C TRP A 241 -5.06 -23.51 21.24
N VAL A 242 -5.63 -22.49 20.62
CA VAL A 242 -7.08 -22.38 20.35
C VAL A 242 -7.44 -22.14 18.88
N ASP A 243 -6.48 -21.75 18.04
CA ASP A 243 -6.68 -21.50 16.60
C ASP A 243 -5.35 -21.67 15.85
N ILE A 244 -5.40 -21.58 14.52
CA ILE A 244 -4.20 -21.43 13.69
C ILE A 244 -3.53 -20.07 13.98
N GLY A 245 -2.23 -19.98 13.78
CA GLY A 245 -1.48 -18.75 13.90
C GLY A 245 -0.01 -18.91 13.62
N SER A 246 0.74 -17.82 13.75
CA SER A 246 2.20 -17.83 13.62
C SER A 246 2.83 -16.81 14.58
N SER A 247 4.15 -16.76 14.59
CA SER A 247 4.90 -15.75 15.35
C SER A 247 4.98 -14.45 14.56
N PHE A 248 3.86 -13.74 14.47
CA PHE A 248 3.78 -12.51 13.68
C PHE A 248 4.34 -11.27 14.41
N LEU A 249 4.61 -11.36 15.69
CA LEU A 249 5.08 -10.21 16.47
C LEU A 249 6.52 -9.81 16.09
N PRO A 250 6.79 -8.52 15.83
CA PRO A 250 8.16 -8.03 15.72
C PRO A 250 8.83 -8.02 17.10
N THR A 251 10.16 -8.01 17.13
CA THR A 251 10.91 -7.79 18.39
C THR A 251 10.78 -6.34 18.85
N GLU A 252 11.01 -6.09 20.15
CA GLU A 252 11.06 -4.72 20.68
C GLU A 252 12.20 -3.89 20.06
N ILE A 253 13.27 -4.53 19.57
CA ILE A 253 14.35 -3.84 18.83
C ILE A 253 13.82 -3.20 17.55
N VAL A 254 13.01 -3.93 16.77
CA VAL A 254 12.39 -3.42 15.56
C VAL A 254 11.34 -2.35 15.88
N SER A 255 10.53 -2.59 16.91
CA SER A 255 9.52 -1.62 17.36
C SER A 255 10.15 -0.32 17.90
N ALA A 256 11.29 -0.40 18.59
CA ALA A 256 12.05 0.75 19.08
C ALA A 256 12.62 1.59 17.92
N PHE A 257 13.14 0.93 16.89
CA PHE A 257 13.56 1.61 15.67
C PHE A 257 12.38 2.33 15.01
N LEU A 258 11.24 1.62 14.84
CA LEU A 258 10.03 2.19 14.26
C LEU A 258 9.52 3.40 15.05
N TRP A 259 9.57 3.33 16.39
CA TRP A 259 9.15 4.43 17.25
C TRP A 259 9.93 5.72 16.97
N ALA A 260 11.25 5.63 16.78
CA ALA A 260 12.07 6.79 16.43
C ALA A 260 11.63 7.43 15.11
N GLN A 261 11.20 6.64 14.13
CA GLN A 261 10.66 7.14 12.87
C GLN A 261 9.29 7.80 13.07
N LEU A 262 8.41 7.20 13.87
CA LEU A 262 7.05 7.71 14.13
C LEU A 262 7.04 9.05 14.86
N GLU A 263 7.95 9.26 15.82
CA GLU A 263 8.11 10.57 16.47
C GLU A 263 8.48 11.69 15.50
N ASN A 264 9.09 11.36 14.38
CA ASN A 264 9.54 12.29 13.35
C ASN A 264 8.70 12.20 12.05
N LEU A 265 7.53 11.54 12.09
CA LEU A 265 6.71 11.27 10.91
C LEU A 265 6.37 12.56 10.16
N ASP A 266 6.00 13.64 10.85
CA ASP A 266 5.60 14.89 10.22
C ASP A 266 6.77 15.57 9.49
N GLU A 267 7.97 15.52 10.06
CA GLU A 267 9.19 16.03 9.41
C GLU A 267 9.54 15.21 8.17
N ILE A 268 9.55 13.87 8.30
CA ILE A 268 9.84 12.96 7.20
C ILE A 268 8.85 13.17 6.05
N GLN A 269 7.56 13.26 6.34
CA GLN A 269 6.53 13.42 5.33
C GLN A 269 6.56 14.81 4.68
N THR A 270 6.84 15.86 5.44
CA THR A 270 7.00 17.23 4.92
C THR A 270 8.15 17.28 3.93
N GLU A 271 9.30 16.70 4.28
CA GLU A 271 10.47 16.67 3.40
C GLU A 271 10.22 15.83 2.15
N ARG A 272 9.60 14.65 2.27
CA ARG A 272 9.25 13.81 1.11
C ARG A 272 8.29 14.52 0.16
N LYS A 273 7.25 15.18 0.69
CA LYS A 273 6.29 15.96 -0.10
C LYS A 273 6.98 17.13 -0.82
N ARG A 274 7.92 17.82 -0.16
CA ARG A 274 8.74 18.88 -0.76
C ARG A 274 9.59 18.36 -1.92
N LEU A 275 10.29 17.24 -1.71
CA LEU A 275 11.12 16.60 -2.74
C LEU A 275 10.28 16.12 -3.94
N TRP A 276 9.10 15.59 -3.68
CA TRP A 276 8.14 15.18 -4.71
C TRP A 276 7.66 16.38 -5.53
N GLN A 277 7.32 17.49 -4.85
CA GLN A 277 6.89 18.72 -5.51
C GLN A 277 8.01 19.35 -6.34
N ASN A 278 9.27 19.25 -5.90
CA ASN A 278 10.42 19.68 -6.68
C ASN A 278 10.55 18.91 -8.00
N TYR A 279 10.32 17.57 -8.01
CA TYR A 279 10.24 16.81 -9.25
C TYR A 279 9.12 17.31 -10.16
N TRP A 280 7.93 17.52 -9.59
CA TRP A 280 6.80 18.01 -10.35
C TRP A 280 7.10 19.35 -11.03
N ASN A 281 7.61 20.32 -10.26
CA ASN A 281 7.98 21.63 -10.77
C ASN A 281 9.08 21.53 -11.81
N PHE A 282 10.11 20.73 -11.54
CA PHE A 282 11.22 20.50 -12.48
C PHE A 282 10.70 20.03 -13.85
N PHE A 283 9.78 19.08 -13.89
CA PHE A 283 9.22 18.62 -15.16
C PHE A 283 8.32 19.68 -15.80
N ALA A 284 7.50 20.35 -15.02
CA ALA A 284 6.62 21.41 -15.54
C ALA A 284 7.40 22.57 -16.18
N ASP A 285 8.53 22.97 -15.57
CA ASP A 285 9.33 24.11 -16.00
C ASP A 285 10.28 23.80 -17.16
N ASN A 286 10.78 22.56 -17.26
CA ASN A 286 11.82 22.20 -18.23
C ASN A 286 11.32 21.41 -19.44
N PHE A 287 10.08 20.88 -19.39
CA PHE A 287 9.50 20.08 -20.47
C PHE A 287 8.11 20.62 -20.79
N LYS A 288 7.73 20.61 -22.08
CA LYS A 288 6.41 21.06 -22.53
C LYS A 288 5.35 20.03 -22.19
N PHE A 289 4.78 20.11 -21.00
CA PHE A 289 3.65 19.26 -20.62
C PHE A 289 2.32 19.88 -20.99
N GLN A 290 1.40 19.05 -21.50
CA GLN A 290 0.02 19.42 -21.77
C GLN A 290 -0.92 18.60 -20.88
N VAL A 291 -2.02 19.21 -20.45
CA VAL A 291 -3.08 18.49 -19.72
C VAL A 291 -3.78 17.56 -20.70
N SER A 292 -3.82 16.27 -20.37
CA SER A 292 -4.58 15.24 -21.08
C SER A 292 -5.59 14.59 -20.13
N ASP A 293 -6.51 13.80 -20.65
CA ASP A 293 -7.47 13.04 -19.83
C ASP A 293 -6.76 12.06 -18.86
N CYS A 294 -5.53 11.65 -19.20
CA CYS A 294 -4.68 10.76 -18.38
C CYS A 294 -3.67 11.50 -17.49
N GLY A 295 -3.79 12.82 -17.32
CA GLY A 295 -2.86 13.64 -16.54
C GLY A 295 -1.95 14.53 -17.38
N LEU A 296 -0.80 14.96 -16.84
CA LEU A 296 0.19 15.76 -17.55
C LEU A 296 1.06 14.87 -18.45
N GLN A 297 1.07 15.16 -19.74
CA GLN A 297 1.85 14.45 -20.76
C GLN A 297 2.77 15.42 -21.49
N GLY A 298 4.04 15.04 -21.65
CA GLY A 298 5.03 15.80 -22.44
C GLY A 298 4.63 15.79 -23.93
N ALA A 299 4.45 16.97 -24.51
CA ALA A 299 4.00 17.13 -25.90
C ALA A 299 4.96 16.48 -26.90
N ASP A 300 6.28 16.63 -26.67
CA ASP A 300 7.32 16.15 -27.57
C ASP A 300 7.86 14.75 -27.16
N SER A 301 7.88 14.44 -25.86
CA SER A 301 8.48 13.20 -25.33
C SER A 301 7.49 12.04 -25.19
N GLY A 302 6.20 12.33 -25.08
CA GLY A 302 5.15 11.34 -24.76
C GLY A 302 5.22 10.79 -23.32
N ILE A 303 6.12 11.32 -22.47
CA ILE A 303 6.27 10.92 -21.07
C ILE A 303 5.07 11.47 -20.28
N ARG A 304 4.48 10.64 -19.40
CA ARG A 304 3.43 11.05 -18.47
C ARG A 304 3.96 11.11 -17.03
N LEU A 305 3.53 12.12 -16.30
CA LEU A 305 3.80 12.28 -14.85
C LEU A 305 2.77 11.51 -14.02
N PRO A 306 3.06 11.26 -12.71
CA PRO A 306 2.13 10.61 -11.81
C PRO A 306 0.82 11.38 -11.73
N LYS A 307 -0.31 10.69 -11.86
CA LYS A 307 -1.62 11.27 -11.59
C LYS A 307 -2.01 11.00 -10.15
N VAL A 308 -2.43 12.04 -9.45
CA VAL A 308 -3.07 11.94 -8.12
C VAL A 308 -4.55 12.21 -8.33
N PRO A 309 -5.44 11.23 -8.07
CA PRO A 309 -6.88 11.44 -8.19
C PRO A 309 -7.40 12.51 -7.22
N ASP A 310 -8.47 13.22 -7.59
CA ASP A 310 -9.08 14.27 -6.75
C ASP A 310 -9.61 13.73 -5.40
N TYR A 311 -9.88 12.44 -5.35
CA TYR A 311 -10.33 11.76 -4.12
C TYR A 311 -9.19 11.21 -3.26
N ALA A 312 -7.93 11.45 -3.63
CA ALA A 312 -6.75 10.94 -2.93
C ALA A 312 -5.81 12.06 -2.52
N THR A 313 -5.09 11.86 -1.42
CA THR A 313 -3.89 12.63 -1.12
C THR A 313 -2.67 11.92 -1.67
N ASN A 314 -1.54 12.63 -1.76
CA ASN A 314 -0.24 12.10 -2.10
C ASN A 314 0.67 12.13 -0.88
N ASN A 315 1.14 10.97 -0.43
CA ASN A 315 2.12 10.87 0.67
C ASN A 315 3.58 10.91 0.20
N ALA A 316 3.80 11.16 -1.08
CA ALA A 316 5.14 11.17 -1.68
C ALA A 316 5.92 9.85 -1.45
N HIS A 317 5.22 8.69 -1.57
CA HIS A 317 5.89 7.40 -1.47
C HIS A 317 6.91 7.21 -2.59
N MET A 318 6.55 7.57 -3.82
CA MET A 318 7.45 7.56 -4.97
C MET A 318 7.09 8.66 -5.97
N PHE A 319 8.08 9.06 -6.79
CA PHE A 319 7.86 9.78 -8.02
C PHE A 319 8.20 8.86 -9.19
N TYR A 320 7.32 8.73 -10.17
CA TYR A 320 7.54 7.86 -11.31
C TYR A 320 7.24 8.58 -12.62
N LEU A 321 7.81 8.07 -13.71
CA LEU A 321 7.54 8.50 -15.06
C LEU A 321 6.96 7.33 -15.84
N LEU A 322 6.02 7.60 -16.74
CA LEU A 322 5.53 6.63 -17.72
C LEU A 322 6.07 7.02 -19.09
N PHE A 323 6.90 6.16 -19.65
CA PHE A 323 7.45 6.31 -20.98
C PHE A 323 6.49 5.82 -22.05
N PRO A 324 6.63 6.26 -23.31
CA PRO A 324 5.77 5.80 -24.40
C PRO A 324 5.87 4.29 -24.67
N ASP A 325 7.09 3.73 -24.49
CA ASP A 325 7.39 2.33 -24.79
C ASP A 325 8.57 1.79 -23.96
N PHE A 326 8.75 0.48 -24.02
CA PHE A 326 9.80 -0.25 -23.32
C PHE A 326 11.22 0.19 -23.71
N ALA A 327 11.46 0.49 -25.01
CA ALA A 327 12.78 0.85 -25.50
C ALA A 327 13.25 2.20 -24.91
N LYS A 328 12.38 3.22 -24.96
CA LYS A 328 12.66 4.54 -24.38
C LYS A 328 12.84 4.49 -22.88
N ARG A 329 12.00 3.69 -22.18
CA ARG A 329 12.14 3.47 -20.74
C ARG A 329 13.49 2.83 -20.39
N SER A 330 13.90 1.81 -21.14
CA SER A 330 15.14 1.07 -20.88
C SER A 330 16.38 1.91 -21.21
N ASP A 331 16.34 2.71 -22.28
CA ASP A 331 17.38 3.68 -22.63
C ASP A 331 17.55 4.74 -21.53
N PHE A 332 16.45 5.29 -21.02
CA PHE A 332 16.49 6.25 -19.90
C PHE A 332 17.16 5.64 -18.65
N ILE A 333 16.76 4.43 -18.25
CA ILE A 333 17.39 3.74 -17.11
C ILE A 333 18.90 3.54 -17.33
N ALA A 334 19.30 3.15 -18.54
CA ALA A 334 20.72 2.96 -18.88
C ALA A 334 21.51 4.28 -18.81
N LYS A 335 20.93 5.37 -19.35
CA LYS A 335 21.55 6.71 -19.31
C LYS A 335 21.67 7.25 -17.89
N MET A 336 20.67 7.07 -17.05
CA MET A 336 20.71 7.47 -15.63
C MET A 336 21.76 6.67 -14.86
N ARG A 337 21.83 5.35 -15.09
CA ARG A 337 22.86 4.48 -14.47
C ARG A 337 24.28 4.88 -14.88
N ALA A 338 24.50 5.28 -16.14
CA ALA A 338 25.80 5.77 -16.60
C ALA A 338 26.23 7.08 -15.91
N ARG A 339 25.33 7.73 -15.17
CA ARG A 339 25.56 8.94 -14.36
C ARG A 339 25.47 8.67 -12.86
N ASP A 340 25.60 7.41 -12.45
CA ASP A 340 25.51 6.95 -11.06
C ASP A 340 24.18 7.28 -10.37
N ILE A 341 23.09 7.43 -11.15
CA ILE A 341 21.74 7.63 -10.61
C ILE A 341 20.93 6.35 -10.79
N LEU A 342 20.53 5.77 -9.66
CA LEU A 342 19.69 4.56 -9.66
C LEU A 342 18.23 4.92 -9.95
N THR A 343 17.77 4.57 -11.14
CA THR A 343 16.34 4.53 -11.50
C THR A 343 15.97 3.10 -11.82
N VAL A 344 14.74 2.71 -11.47
CA VAL A 344 14.31 1.30 -11.59
C VAL A 344 12.90 1.21 -12.13
N PHE A 345 12.60 0.12 -12.86
CA PHE A 345 11.21 -0.30 -13.06
C PHE A 345 10.57 -0.68 -11.71
N HIS A 346 9.26 -0.95 -11.66
CA HIS A 346 8.66 -1.32 -10.38
C HIS A 346 8.25 -2.79 -10.34
N TYR A 347 7.07 -3.13 -10.83
CA TYR A 347 6.58 -4.50 -10.75
C TYR A 347 6.56 -5.17 -12.13
N LEU A 348 6.64 -6.49 -12.12
CA LEU A 348 6.21 -7.33 -13.24
C LEU A 348 4.78 -7.79 -12.95
N PRO A 349 3.91 -7.92 -13.95
CA PRO A 349 2.53 -8.33 -13.74
C PRO A 349 2.49 -9.77 -13.21
N LEU A 350 1.70 -10.00 -12.15
CA LEU A 350 1.66 -11.30 -11.50
C LEU A 350 0.97 -12.36 -12.34
N HIS A 351 0.01 -11.98 -13.19
CA HIS A 351 -0.71 -12.91 -14.07
C HIS A 351 0.19 -13.60 -15.08
N SER A 352 1.24 -12.91 -15.55
CA SER A 352 2.23 -13.43 -16.52
C SER A 352 3.49 -14.01 -15.86
N SER A 353 3.57 -13.99 -14.51
CA SER A 353 4.70 -14.52 -13.77
C SER A 353 4.91 -16.02 -14.06
N GLU A 354 6.16 -16.47 -13.98
CA GLU A 354 6.51 -17.89 -14.16
C GLU A 354 5.71 -18.80 -13.21
N TYR A 355 5.48 -18.36 -12.00
CA TYR A 355 4.74 -19.09 -10.99
C TYR A 355 3.24 -19.22 -11.28
N TYR A 356 2.60 -18.15 -11.79
CA TYR A 356 1.13 -18.10 -11.85
C TYR A 356 0.54 -18.19 -13.26
N LYS A 357 1.31 -17.94 -14.33
CA LYS A 357 0.82 -17.93 -15.72
C LYS A 357 0.02 -19.17 -16.15
N ALA A 358 0.37 -20.35 -15.63
CA ALA A 358 -0.35 -21.59 -15.93
C ALA A 358 -1.70 -21.71 -15.18
N GLN A 359 -1.93 -20.89 -14.15
CA GLN A 359 -3.15 -20.87 -13.33
C GLN A 359 -4.06 -19.70 -13.71
N HIS A 360 -3.52 -18.72 -14.45
CA HIS A 360 -4.28 -17.58 -14.94
C HIS A 360 -5.33 -18.01 -15.96
N ASP A 361 -6.47 -17.34 -15.97
CA ASP A 361 -7.62 -17.66 -16.81
C ASP A 361 -7.48 -17.22 -18.29
N GLY A 362 -6.34 -16.65 -18.66
CA GLY A 362 -6.00 -16.26 -20.02
C GLY A 362 -6.55 -14.87 -20.44
N ARG A 363 -7.19 -14.13 -19.53
CA ARG A 363 -7.62 -12.75 -19.84
C ARG A 363 -6.41 -11.84 -20.01
N GLU A 364 -6.48 -10.95 -20.99
CA GLU A 364 -5.51 -9.88 -21.17
C GLU A 364 -5.69 -8.78 -20.11
N LEU A 365 -4.57 -8.30 -19.58
CA LEU A 365 -4.53 -7.20 -18.62
C LEU A 365 -3.60 -6.09 -19.14
N PRO A 366 -4.00 -5.41 -20.26
CA PRO A 366 -3.10 -4.58 -21.05
C PRO A 366 -2.53 -3.38 -20.30
N ASN A 367 -3.26 -2.84 -19.33
CA ASN A 367 -2.74 -1.73 -18.53
C ASN A 367 -1.64 -2.19 -17.55
N CYS A 368 -1.80 -3.36 -16.94
CA CYS A 368 -0.77 -3.94 -16.10
C CYS A 368 0.52 -4.21 -16.87
N ASP A 369 0.41 -4.77 -18.09
CA ASP A 369 1.56 -5.03 -18.97
C ASP A 369 2.24 -3.72 -19.40
N ARG A 370 1.44 -2.73 -19.80
CA ARG A 370 1.94 -1.42 -20.16
C ARG A 370 2.70 -0.75 -19.01
N TYR A 371 2.21 -0.79 -17.77
CA TYR A 371 2.93 -0.23 -16.63
C TYR A 371 4.26 -0.95 -16.36
N ALA A 372 4.29 -2.26 -16.52
CA ALA A 372 5.54 -3.02 -16.39
C ALA A 372 6.58 -2.60 -17.43
N ASP A 373 6.14 -2.32 -18.65
CA ASP A 373 7.02 -1.92 -19.76
C ASP A 373 7.47 -0.47 -19.70
N THR A 374 6.65 0.43 -19.15
CA THR A 374 6.82 1.87 -19.35
C THR A 374 7.16 2.65 -18.09
N LEU A 375 6.92 2.11 -16.90
CA LEU A 375 7.11 2.83 -15.65
C LEU A 375 8.57 2.82 -15.18
N VAL A 376 9.05 4.00 -14.76
CA VAL A 376 10.35 4.19 -14.08
C VAL A 376 10.13 4.96 -12.80
N ARG A 377 10.71 4.49 -11.70
CA ARG A 377 10.77 5.25 -10.44
C ARG A 377 12.05 6.06 -10.38
N LEU A 378 11.91 7.33 -9.98
CA LEU A 378 13.03 8.20 -9.66
C LEU A 378 13.42 8.06 -8.18
N PRO A 379 14.68 8.40 -7.82
CA PRO A 379 15.09 8.42 -6.41
C PRO A 379 14.22 9.35 -5.59
N LEU A 380 13.61 8.84 -4.50
CA LEU A 380 12.83 9.64 -3.56
C LEU A 380 12.90 9.03 -2.15
N TYR A 381 13.69 9.62 -1.27
CA TYR A 381 13.88 9.19 0.11
C TYR A 381 14.15 10.38 1.03
N TYR A 382 13.90 10.21 2.32
CA TYR A 382 14.25 11.21 3.32
C TYR A 382 15.76 11.41 3.34
N GLY A 383 16.22 12.66 3.10
CA GLY A 383 17.64 13.01 2.99
C GLY A 383 18.16 13.14 1.55
N LEU A 384 17.30 13.02 0.53
CA LEU A 384 17.70 13.22 -0.88
C LEU A 384 18.06 14.70 -1.22
N ALA A 385 17.64 15.66 -0.41
CA ALA A 385 17.75 17.09 -0.73
C ALA A 385 19.14 17.54 -1.26
N PRO A 386 20.27 17.15 -0.63
CA PRO A 386 21.60 17.57 -1.11
C PRO A 386 21.96 17.06 -2.51
N ASP A 387 21.33 15.96 -2.94
CA ASP A 387 21.65 15.29 -4.20
C ASP A 387 20.57 15.48 -5.28
N GLN A 388 19.44 16.13 -4.97
CA GLN A 388 18.32 16.24 -5.91
C GLN A 388 18.71 17.02 -7.18
N ASP A 389 19.56 18.06 -7.08
CA ASP A 389 20.03 18.82 -8.23
C ASP A 389 20.90 17.98 -9.18
N LYS A 390 21.67 17.03 -8.66
CA LYS A 390 22.42 16.06 -9.49
C LYS A 390 21.47 15.16 -10.27
N VAL A 391 20.38 14.72 -9.62
CA VAL A 391 19.35 13.93 -10.29
C VAL A 391 18.67 14.73 -11.40
N PHE A 392 18.35 16.00 -11.17
CA PHE A 392 17.78 16.89 -12.19
C PHE A 392 18.72 17.10 -13.38
N ALA A 393 20.01 17.33 -13.13
CA ALA A 393 21.01 17.44 -14.20
C ALA A 393 21.07 16.16 -15.05
N ALA A 394 21.14 15.00 -14.39
CA ALA A 394 21.15 13.71 -15.07
C ALA A 394 19.87 13.46 -15.89
N ILE A 395 18.70 13.86 -15.41
CA ILE A 395 17.44 13.75 -16.14
C ILE A 395 17.46 14.61 -17.40
N ARG A 396 17.88 15.90 -17.30
CA ARG A 396 17.98 16.78 -18.48
C ARG A 396 18.87 16.19 -19.58
N GLU A 397 20.04 15.70 -19.21
CA GLU A 397 20.98 15.09 -20.16
C GLU A 397 20.51 13.75 -20.73
N SER A 398 19.63 13.06 -20.02
CA SER A 398 19.11 11.75 -20.42
C SER A 398 17.87 11.85 -21.33
N LEU A 399 17.11 12.95 -21.21
CA LEU A 399 15.90 13.21 -21.99
C LEU A 399 16.08 14.22 -23.12
N GLY A 400 17.12 15.05 -23.06
CA GLY A 400 17.52 15.95 -24.14
C GLY A 400 18.33 15.22 -25.15
#